data_82e261727b772309e35f606bf6ae0864
#
_entry.id   82e261727b772309e35f606bf6ae0864
#
_cell.length_a   1.000
_cell.length_b   1.000
_cell.length_c   1.000
_cell.angle_alpha   90.00
_cell.angle_beta   90.00
_cell.angle_gamma   90.00
#
_symmetry.space_group_name_H-M   'P 1'
#
loop_
_entity.id
_entity.type
_entity.pdbx_description
1 polymer ?
#
loop_
_entity_poly.entity_id
_entity_poly.type
_entity_poly.pdbx_seq_one_letter_code
_entity_poly.pdbx_strand_id
1 'polypeptide(L)'
;MAIGVSSTIASSLKFQYRQEPILPSDITWLKDPKLLFDFLGGNYGIYAVASVVAIGLFYWSFRRKILPGKIIAMVKIQLISLIFPIVFFLGVLQIFSSKENGKVADNIPVVSILNNYHDLTWFGNTVNSQMRSVSFVWFTQLYDKPMIQPAGYSKEKIQELEKKYGALADSINQERKQKIEEQTVIYVLSESFSDPARISGVSMSQNPIPNIQEIMSKTTSGLMQSDGYGGGTANMEFQTLTGLPFYNLSPSVSVIYTEVVPKMNKLPAISDSYSSQNRTVIHLASPNNYSRNIIYKDLGYDTFIHYGTQGLQGDHIGGNYSDKTTYNQVLDRLKTDQSQFFSVMTMQNHMPWTEVNPIYMSASYSGFTEAGNKSLSSYVRMLYHTDNATKEFLDKLSKIDKKITVVFYGDHLPGLYPQSAFKDHPENQYLTDYFIWSNYETPKLNYPLVNSSDFSALLLEQTNSKVSPYYALLTEVLHKASVDKKALDSSAQEIADDLKLIEYDMVGGKGYLSKDFFAVPAK
;
A
#
# COMPACT_ATOMS: atom_id res chain seq x y z
N MET A 1 26.47 18.85 8.11
CA MET A 1 26.11 19.52 6.84
C MET A 1 25.78 18.51 5.73
N ALA A 2 26.67 17.57 5.36
CA ALA A 2 26.40 16.59 4.30
C ALA A 2 25.13 15.76 4.54
N ILE A 3 24.92 15.19 5.73
CA ILE A 3 23.71 14.43 6.08
C ILE A 3 22.44 15.27 5.92
N GLY A 4 22.48 16.54 6.36
CA GLY A 4 21.31 17.43 6.23
C GLY A 4 20.97 17.73 4.77
N VAL A 5 21.97 17.98 3.93
CA VAL A 5 21.76 18.23 2.48
C VAL A 5 21.22 16.97 1.81
N SER A 6 21.82 15.79 2.09
CA SER A 6 21.35 14.53 1.50
C SER A 6 19.93 14.17 1.92
N SER A 7 19.56 14.38 3.19
CA SER A 7 18.19 14.12 3.66
C SER A 7 17.18 15.10 3.05
N THR A 8 17.56 16.37 2.85
CA THR A 8 16.69 17.36 2.19
C THR A 8 16.45 17.01 0.73
N ILE A 9 17.49 16.60 -0.01
CA ILE A 9 17.35 16.17 -1.41
C ILE A 9 16.47 14.93 -1.48
N ALA A 10 16.72 13.91 -0.67
CA ALA A 10 15.94 12.68 -0.65
C ALA A 10 14.46 12.95 -0.30
N SER A 11 14.21 13.83 0.68
CA SER A 11 12.85 14.24 1.05
C SER A 11 12.15 15.00 -0.08
N SER A 12 12.86 15.90 -0.77
CA SER A 12 12.32 16.65 -1.90
C SER A 12 11.96 15.74 -3.08
N LEU A 13 12.80 14.74 -3.38
CA LEU A 13 12.54 13.77 -4.44
C LEU A 13 11.35 12.87 -4.08
N LYS A 14 11.31 12.33 -2.87
CA LYS A 14 10.16 11.52 -2.42
C LYS A 14 8.87 12.34 -2.47
N PHE A 15 8.92 13.60 -2.04
CA PHE A 15 7.78 14.50 -2.10
C PHE A 15 7.28 14.72 -3.54
N GLN A 16 8.19 14.88 -4.49
CA GLN A 16 7.83 15.07 -5.91
C GLN A 16 7.08 13.88 -6.50
N TYR A 17 7.47 12.66 -6.14
CA TYR A 17 6.90 11.44 -6.73
C TYR A 17 5.76 10.82 -5.92
N ARG A 18 5.79 10.96 -4.59
CA ARG A 18 4.82 10.30 -3.70
C ARG A 18 4.00 11.27 -2.84
N GLN A 19 4.26 12.56 -2.95
CA GLN A 19 3.63 13.59 -2.10
C GLN A 19 3.83 13.33 -0.60
N GLU A 20 4.94 12.69 -0.23
CA GLU A 20 5.29 12.36 1.15
C GLU A 20 6.73 12.80 1.49
N PRO A 21 6.99 13.21 2.75
CA PRO A 21 8.36 13.44 3.21
C PRO A 21 9.11 12.12 3.35
N ILE A 22 10.44 12.21 3.52
CA ILE A 22 11.22 11.04 3.95
C ILE A 22 10.83 10.68 5.39
N LEU A 23 10.64 9.39 5.66
CA LEU A 23 10.15 8.84 6.92
C LEU A 23 11.15 7.86 7.54
N PRO A 24 11.08 7.54 8.84
CA PRO A 24 11.93 6.51 9.46
C PRO A 24 11.81 5.14 8.78
N SER A 25 10.63 4.77 8.30
CA SER A 25 10.38 3.53 7.53
C SER A 25 11.17 3.44 6.22
N ASP A 26 11.49 4.58 5.59
CA ASP A 26 12.26 4.62 4.34
C ASP A 26 13.71 4.15 4.50
N ILE A 27 14.20 4.02 5.73
CA ILE A 27 15.54 3.47 5.99
C ILE A 27 15.68 2.04 5.45
N THR A 28 14.57 1.34 5.30
CA THR A 28 14.52 0.01 4.69
C THR A 28 14.96 0.01 3.21
N TRP A 29 14.78 1.13 2.50
CA TRP A 29 15.22 1.29 1.10
C TRP A 29 16.74 1.28 0.94
N LEU A 30 17.48 1.61 2.00
CA LEU A 30 18.93 1.50 1.99
C LEU A 30 19.41 0.05 1.89
N LYS A 31 18.54 -0.93 2.16
CA LYS A 31 18.84 -2.35 1.99
C LYS A 31 18.78 -2.80 0.52
N ASP A 32 18.14 -2.00 -0.34
CA ASP A 32 18.08 -2.25 -1.78
C ASP A 32 18.54 -1.00 -2.56
N PRO A 33 19.87 -0.87 -2.79
CA PRO A 33 20.41 0.25 -3.55
C PRO A 33 19.84 0.37 -4.96
N LYS A 34 19.48 -0.75 -5.61
CA LYS A 34 18.92 -0.74 -6.96
C LYS A 34 17.57 -0.03 -6.97
N LEU A 35 16.67 -0.38 -6.04
CA LEU A 35 15.38 0.29 -5.90
C LEU A 35 15.56 1.80 -5.69
N LEU A 36 16.53 2.18 -4.84
CA LEU A 36 16.82 3.59 -4.58
C LEU A 36 17.28 4.31 -5.86
N PHE A 37 18.14 3.69 -6.67
CA PHE A 37 18.59 4.24 -7.95
C PHE A 37 17.47 4.30 -8.99
N ASP A 38 16.64 3.28 -9.09
CA ASP A 38 15.48 3.24 -9.98
C ASP A 38 14.47 4.33 -9.62
N PHE A 39 14.21 4.52 -8.32
CA PHE A 39 13.33 5.58 -7.80
C PHE A 39 13.88 6.99 -8.05
N LEU A 40 15.19 7.20 -7.94
CA LEU A 40 15.82 8.49 -8.18
C LEU A 40 15.90 8.85 -9.69
N GLY A 41 15.54 7.93 -10.59
CA GLY A 41 15.58 8.12 -12.04
C GLY A 41 16.99 8.43 -12.55
N GLY A 42 17.54 7.61 -13.42
CA GLY A 42 18.90 7.56 -13.95
C GLY A 42 19.90 8.72 -13.71
N ASN A 43 19.51 9.97 -13.95
CA ASN A 43 20.41 11.11 -13.80
C ASN A 43 20.44 11.71 -12.39
N TYR A 44 19.34 11.66 -11.64
CA TYR A 44 19.29 12.28 -10.31
C TYR A 44 20.14 11.53 -9.27
N GLY A 45 20.24 10.22 -9.37
CA GLY A 45 21.14 9.42 -8.54
C GLY A 45 22.61 9.82 -8.75
N ILE A 46 22.99 10.04 -10.00
CA ILE A 46 24.35 10.51 -10.37
C ILE A 46 24.60 11.90 -9.78
N TYR A 47 23.62 12.81 -9.88
CA TYR A 47 23.76 14.17 -9.31
C TYR A 47 23.82 14.16 -7.79
N ALA A 48 23.05 13.31 -7.11
CA ALA A 48 23.11 13.17 -5.66
C ALA A 48 24.49 12.65 -5.21
N VAL A 49 24.98 11.59 -5.84
CA VAL A 49 26.32 11.03 -5.56
C VAL A 49 27.41 12.05 -5.89
N ALA A 50 27.34 12.71 -7.05
CA ALA A 50 28.29 13.76 -7.44
C ALA A 50 28.30 14.92 -6.45
N SER A 51 27.13 15.33 -5.93
CA SER A 51 27.01 16.37 -4.91
C SER A 51 27.65 15.98 -3.59
N VAL A 52 27.43 14.76 -3.12
CA VAL A 52 28.08 14.24 -1.89
C VAL A 52 29.60 14.17 -2.07
N VAL A 53 30.06 13.68 -3.21
CA VAL A 53 31.50 13.62 -3.57
C VAL A 53 32.08 15.02 -3.65
N ALA A 54 31.41 15.98 -4.30
CA ALA A 54 31.85 17.36 -4.42
C ALA A 54 31.94 18.04 -3.04
N ILE A 55 30.95 17.84 -2.16
CA ILE A 55 30.97 18.36 -0.78
C ILE A 55 32.11 17.74 0.02
N GLY A 56 32.34 16.43 -0.14
CA GLY A 56 33.45 15.71 0.49
C GLY A 56 34.83 16.23 0.02
N LEU A 57 35.00 16.42 -1.29
CA LEU A 57 36.22 16.96 -1.89
C LEU A 57 36.43 18.43 -1.47
N PHE A 58 35.37 19.24 -1.47
CA PHE A 58 35.43 20.61 -0.98
C PHE A 58 35.86 20.66 0.48
N TYR A 59 35.22 19.89 1.35
CA TYR A 59 35.59 19.77 2.76
C TYR A 59 37.04 19.31 2.92
N TRP A 60 37.49 18.28 2.20
CA TRP A 60 38.86 17.78 2.26
C TRP A 60 39.87 18.80 1.80
N SER A 61 39.61 19.52 0.69
CA SER A 61 40.50 20.52 0.11
C SER A 61 40.63 21.76 1.00
N PHE A 62 39.53 22.18 1.62
CA PHE A 62 39.48 23.45 2.33
C PHE A 62 39.50 23.32 3.87
N ARG A 63 39.39 22.10 4.44
CA ARG A 63 39.36 21.85 5.89
C ARG A 63 40.50 22.52 6.65
N ARG A 64 41.69 22.62 6.07
CA ARG A 64 42.86 23.26 6.69
C ARG A 64 42.88 24.78 6.52
N LYS A 65 42.19 25.31 5.52
CA LYS A 65 42.12 26.75 5.22
C LYS A 65 40.93 27.44 5.87
N ILE A 66 39.77 26.72 5.91
CA ILE A 66 38.52 27.28 6.47
C ILE A 66 38.45 27.04 7.98
N LEU A 67 39.08 25.97 8.48
CA LEU A 67 39.14 25.62 9.90
C LEU A 67 40.60 25.46 10.36
N PRO A 68 41.41 26.53 10.32
CA PRO A 68 42.83 26.44 10.69
C PRO A 68 42.96 26.41 12.21
N GLY A 69 42.98 25.24 12.79
CA GLY A 69 43.14 25.04 14.23
C GLY A 69 41.90 24.48 14.92
N LYS A 70 42.01 24.33 16.23
CA LYS A 70 40.90 23.86 17.06
C LYS A 70 39.89 24.98 17.24
N ILE A 71 38.67 24.86 16.70
CA ILE A 71 37.57 25.82 16.91
C ILE A 71 37.28 25.97 18.40
N ILE A 72 37.42 24.88 19.15
CA ILE A 72 37.28 24.82 20.61
C ILE A 72 38.58 24.31 21.19
N ALA A 73 39.33 25.17 21.87
CA ALA A 73 40.66 24.85 22.42
C ALA A 73 40.58 24.02 23.73
N MET A 74 39.54 24.25 24.54
CA MET A 74 39.40 23.59 25.84
C MET A 74 38.76 22.21 25.70
N VAL A 75 39.42 21.16 26.17
CA VAL A 75 38.94 19.77 26.13
C VAL A 75 37.57 19.60 26.81
N LYS A 76 37.32 20.30 27.92
CA LYS A 76 36.03 20.28 28.60
C LYS A 76 34.88 20.79 27.69
N ILE A 77 35.10 21.85 26.94
CA ILE A 77 34.10 22.42 25.99
C ILE A 77 33.95 21.48 24.81
N GLN A 78 34.99 20.81 24.33
CA GLN A 78 34.91 19.79 23.29
C GLN A 78 34.02 18.62 23.72
N LEU A 79 34.21 18.13 24.96
CA LEU A 79 33.38 17.07 25.54
C LEU A 79 31.93 17.51 25.70
N ILE A 80 31.69 18.73 26.20
CA ILE A 80 30.34 19.28 26.34
C ILE A 80 29.67 19.42 24.94
N SER A 81 30.39 19.93 23.93
CA SER A 81 29.87 20.06 22.57
C SER A 81 29.57 18.73 21.89
N LEU A 82 30.18 17.62 22.32
CA LEU A 82 29.90 16.28 21.85
C LEU A 82 28.72 15.64 22.62
N ILE A 83 28.70 15.80 23.94
CA ILE A 83 27.70 15.18 24.83
C ILE A 83 26.36 15.90 24.74
N PHE A 84 26.36 17.24 24.67
CA PHE A 84 25.14 18.04 24.68
C PHE A 84 24.14 17.65 23.57
N PRO A 85 24.53 17.50 22.28
CA PRO A 85 23.61 17.06 21.23
C PRO A 85 23.03 15.68 21.49
N ILE A 86 23.81 14.77 22.10
CA ILE A 86 23.36 13.41 22.42
C ILE A 86 22.31 13.48 23.54
N VAL A 87 22.61 14.18 24.63
CA VAL A 87 21.68 14.35 25.76
C VAL A 87 20.42 15.07 25.32
N PHE A 88 20.56 16.13 24.51
CA PHE A 88 19.42 16.85 23.93
C PHE A 88 18.55 15.93 23.07
N PHE A 89 19.16 15.13 22.19
CA PHE A 89 18.45 14.17 21.35
C PHE A 89 17.73 13.10 22.19
N LEU A 90 18.39 12.54 23.20
CA LEU A 90 17.78 11.58 24.14
C LEU A 90 16.63 12.22 24.93
N GLY A 91 16.77 13.49 25.33
CA GLY A 91 15.70 14.26 25.98
C GLY A 91 14.48 14.43 25.08
N VAL A 92 14.69 14.77 23.80
CA VAL A 92 13.60 14.84 22.82
C VAL A 92 12.94 13.48 22.62
N LEU A 93 13.73 12.42 22.47
CA LEU A 93 13.20 11.06 22.39
C LEU A 93 12.35 10.70 23.61
N GLN A 94 12.80 11.07 24.83
CA GLN A 94 12.05 10.82 26.07
C GLN A 94 10.72 11.56 26.09
N ILE A 95 10.66 12.81 25.59
CA ILE A 95 9.42 13.59 25.48
C ILE A 95 8.40 12.87 24.59
N PHE A 96 8.83 12.42 23.40
CA PHE A 96 7.92 11.74 22.47
C PHE A 96 7.57 10.31 22.92
N SER A 97 8.47 9.61 23.64
CA SER A 97 8.18 8.28 24.20
C SER A 97 7.16 8.31 25.34
N SER A 98 7.02 9.45 26.03
CA SER A 98 6.09 9.62 27.15
C SER A 98 4.71 10.14 26.72
N LYS A 99 4.38 10.13 25.44
CA LYS A 99 3.05 10.51 24.95
C LYS A 99 1.97 9.60 25.54
N GLU A 100 0.89 10.22 25.99
CA GLU A 100 -0.35 9.56 26.38
C GLU A 100 -1.48 10.00 25.46
N ASN A 101 -2.14 9.07 24.79
CA ASN A 101 -3.20 9.34 23.81
C ASN A 101 -2.78 10.38 22.72
N GLY A 102 -1.54 10.26 22.24
CA GLY A 102 -0.99 11.16 21.22
C GLY A 102 -0.54 12.55 21.73
N LYS A 103 -0.69 12.85 23.03
CA LYS A 103 -0.31 14.13 23.62
C LYS A 103 0.95 14.00 24.46
N VAL A 104 1.83 14.98 24.37
CA VAL A 104 2.96 15.18 25.29
C VAL A 104 2.48 15.98 26.51
N ALA A 105 3.27 15.99 27.60
CA ALA A 105 2.95 16.82 28.77
C ALA A 105 2.81 18.31 28.39
N ASP A 106 1.81 19.00 28.94
CA ASP A 106 1.43 20.38 28.54
C ASP A 106 2.47 21.46 28.86
N ASN A 107 3.44 21.16 29.72
CA ASN A 107 4.45 22.10 30.20
C ASN A 107 5.77 22.07 29.43
N ILE A 108 5.85 21.35 28.30
CA ILE A 108 7.09 21.28 27.51
C ILE A 108 7.10 22.43 26.48
N PRO A 109 8.00 23.44 26.64
CA PRO A 109 8.02 24.60 25.76
C PRO A 109 8.10 24.20 24.29
N VAL A 110 7.34 24.88 23.43
CA VAL A 110 7.25 24.68 21.99
C VAL A 110 6.65 23.33 21.60
N VAL A 111 7.13 22.23 22.15
CA VAL A 111 6.69 20.87 21.77
C VAL A 111 5.23 20.65 22.13
N SER A 112 4.79 21.04 23.33
CA SER A 112 3.38 20.93 23.76
C SER A 112 2.46 21.73 22.85
N ILE A 113 2.85 22.95 22.49
CA ILE A 113 2.05 23.79 21.58
C ILE A 113 1.91 23.11 20.21
N LEU A 114 3.02 22.66 19.64
CA LEU A 114 3.03 22.03 18.32
C LEU A 114 2.32 20.68 18.29
N ASN A 115 2.38 19.89 19.38
CA ASN A 115 1.81 18.55 19.41
C ASN A 115 0.38 18.51 19.93
N ASN A 116 0.04 19.29 20.99
CA ASN A 116 -1.22 19.14 21.69
C ASN A 116 -2.32 20.08 21.21
N TYR A 117 -1.96 21.31 20.77
CA TYR A 117 -2.92 22.37 20.48
C TYR A 117 -3.14 22.62 18.99
N HIS A 118 -2.19 22.22 18.17
CA HIS A 118 -2.31 22.27 16.72
C HIS A 118 -2.20 20.85 16.18
N ASP A 119 -3.17 20.01 16.50
CA ASP A 119 -3.18 18.63 16.01
C ASP A 119 -3.43 18.63 14.49
N LEU A 120 -2.34 18.44 13.74
CA LEU A 120 -2.34 18.27 12.29
C LEU A 120 -2.12 16.82 11.88
N THR A 121 -2.16 15.87 12.82
CA THR A 121 -1.91 14.44 12.55
C THR A 121 -2.92 13.89 11.56
N TRP A 122 -4.16 14.34 11.63
CA TRP A 122 -5.22 13.96 10.71
C TRP A 122 -5.02 14.46 9.26
N PHE A 123 -4.13 15.42 9.01
CA PHE A 123 -3.72 15.82 7.66
C PHE A 123 -2.60 14.94 7.07
N GLY A 124 -2.11 13.94 7.82
CA GLY A 124 -1.02 13.05 7.42
C GLY A 124 0.38 13.66 7.51
N ASN A 125 1.36 12.84 7.18
CA ASN A 125 2.79 13.17 7.35
C ASN A 125 3.26 14.34 6.48
N THR A 126 2.65 14.51 5.32
CA THR A 126 3.00 15.56 4.36
C THR A 126 2.74 16.94 4.92
N VAL A 127 1.52 17.22 5.34
CA VAL A 127 1.15 18.53 5.92
C VAL A 127 1.89 18.75 7.23
N ASN A 128 2.02 17.73 8.07
CA ASN A 128 2.79 17.82 9.30
C ASN A 128 4.26 18.20 9.05
N SER A 129 4.90 17.61 8.03
CA SER A 129 6.30 17.93 7.71
C SER A 129 6.48 19.36 7.19
N GLN A 130 5.52 19.86 6.43
CA GLN A 130 5.53 21.24 5.92
C GLN A 130 5.28 22.28 7.01
N MET A 131 4.34 22.00 7.91
CA MET A 131 3.93 22.94 8.96
C MET A 131 4.81 22.89 10.21
N ARG A 132 5.42 21.74 10.50
CA ARG A 132 6.18 21.54 11.75
C ARG A 132 7.65 21.19 11.55
N SER A 133 7.99 20.34 10.66
CA SER A 133 9.27 19.90 10.11
C SER A 133 9.32 18.38 9.92
N VAL A 134 10.20 17.92 9.04
CA VAL A 134 10.48 16.49 8.87
C VAL A 134 10.97 15.84 10.16
N SER A 135 11.81 16.53 10.95
CA SER A 135 12.31 16.00 12.23
C SER A 135 11.19 15.79 13.24
N PHE A 136 10.20 16.66 13.28
CA PHE A 136 9.04 16.50 14.16
C PHE A 136 8.24 15.25 13.77
N VAL A 137 7.98 15.05 12.49
CA VAL A 137 7.30 13.85 11.96
C VAL A 137 8.09 12.58 12.33
N TRP A 138 9.42 12.60 12.21
CA TRP A 138 10.26 11.47 12.58
C TRP A 138 10.12 11.10 14.06
N PHE A 139 10.22 12.07 14.96
CA PHE A 139 10.07 11.81 16.40
C PHE A 139 8.66 11.29 16.73
N THR A 140 7.64 11.84 16.07
CA THR A 140 6.26 11.39 16.23
C THR A 140 6.14 9.92 15.82
N GLN A 141 6.57 9.55 14.62
CA GLN A 141 6.46 8.18 14.11
C GLN A 141 7.21 7.13 14.93
N LEU A 142 8.37 7.47 15.48
CA LEU A 142 9.15 6.53 16.30
C LEU A 142 8.39 6.03 17.55
N TYR A 143 7.42 6.81 18.04
CA TYR A 143 6.73 6.52 19.29
C TYR A 143 5.20 6.45 19.16
N ASP A 144 4.64 6.83 18.01
CA ASP A 144 3.20 6.76 17.82
C ASP A 144 2.72 5.31 17.79
N LYS A 145 1.56 5.12 18.37
CA LYS A 145 0.84 3.86 18.26
C LYS A 145 0.24 3.75 16.86
N PRO A 146 0.30 2.58 16.24
CA PRO A 146 -0.27 2.40 14.90
C PRO A 146 -1.79 2.65 14.86
N MET A 147 -2.44 2.60 16.02
CA MET A 147 -3.86 2.88 16.15
C MET A 147 -4.19 3.41 17.55
N ILE A 148 -5.07 4.40 17.64
CA ILE A 148 -5.56 4.94 18.90
C ILE A 148 -6.62 4.00 19.46
N GLN A 149 -6.58 3.75 20.79
CA GLN A 149 -7.57 2.89 21.45
C GLN A 149 -8.98 3.48 21.30
N PRO A 150 -9.92 2.75 20.69
CA PRO A 150 -11.30 3.18 20.60
C PRO A 150 -11.98 3.20 21.95
N ALA A 151 -12.96 4.10 22.12
CA ALA A 151 -13.81 4.11 23.32
C ALA A 151 -14.54 2.78 23.48
N GLY A 152 -14.70 2.32 24.71
CA GLY A 152 -15.41 1.08 25.03
C GLY A 152 -14.61 -0.22 24.77
N TYR A 153 -13.33 -0.14 24.35
CA TYR A 153 -12.52 -1.34 24.17
C TYR A 153 -12.30 -2.07 25.49
N SER A 154 -12.81 -3.27 25.59
CA SER A 154 -12.64 -4.19 26.72
C SER A 154 -12.74 -5.64 26.24
N LYS A 155 -12.34 -6.58 27.10
CA LYS A 155 -12.46 -8.02 26.82
C LYS A 155 -13.94 -8.42 26.63
N GLU A 156 -14.80 -7.90 27.48
CA GLU A 156 -16.25 -8.17 27.47
C GLU A 156 -16.88 -7.68 26.16
N LYS A 157 -16.49 -6.47 25.71
CA LYS A 157 -16.98 -5.91 24.42
C LYS A 157 -16.51 -6.75 23.23
N ILE A 158 -15.25 -7.17 23.20
CA ILE A 158 -14.74 -8.04 22.13
C ILE A 158 -15.50 -9.38 22.12
N GLN A 159 -15.75 -9.99 23.28
CA GLN A 159 -16.55 -11.23 23.37
C GLN A 159 -18.01 -11.05 22.95
N GLU A 160 -18.60 -9.89 23.22
CA GLU A 160 -19.94 -9.53 22.71
C GLU A 160 -19.94 -9.47 21.17
N LEU A 161 -18.94 -8.83 20.58
CA LEU A 161 -18.78 -8.73 19.12
C LEU A 161 -18.55 -10.11 18.47
N GLU A 162 -17.75 -10.98 19.08
CA GLU A 162 -17.60 -12.36 18.63
C GLU A 162 -18.95 -13.10 18.54
N LYS A 163 -19.81 -12.95 19.54
CA LYS A 163 -21.15 -13.56 19.54
C LYS A 163 -22.05 -12.93 18.48
N LYS A 164 -22.05 -11.58 18.38
CA LYS A 164 -22.84 -10.84 17.40
C LYS A 164 -22.53 -11.32 15.98
N TYR A 165 -21.25 -11.32 15.61
CA TYR A 165 -20.84 -11.68 14.26
C TYR A 165 -20.79 -13.20 14.04
N GLY A 166 -20.69 -14.00 15.09
CA GLY A 166 -20.91 -15.45 15.04
C GLY A 166 -22.33 -15.80 14.59
N ALA A 167 -23.33 -15.20 15.22
CA ALA A 167 -24.72 -15.38 14.84
C ALA A 167 -25.03 -14.88 13.41
N LEU A 168 -24.39 -13.78 13.00
CA LEU A 168 -24.50 -13.27 11.64
C LEU A 168 -23.88 -14.22 10.63
N ALA A 169 -22.68 -14.77 10.92
CA ALA A 169 -22.04 -15.76 10.08
C ALA A 169 -22.91 -17.00 9.90
N ASP A 170 -23.52 -17.48 10.97
CA ASP A 170 -24.48 -18.61 10.91
C ASP A 170 -25.66 -18.29 9.98
N SER A 171 -26.22 -17.08 10.04
CA SER A 171 -27.31 -16.63 9.17
C SER A 171 -26.87 -16.59 7.70
N ILE A 172 -25.74 -15.95 7.39
CA ILE A 172 -25.21 -15.85 6.03
C ILE A 172 -24.93 -17.25 5.47
N ASN A 173 -24.38 -18.15 6.28
CA ASN A 173 -24.00 -19.50 5.88
C ASN A 173 -25.17 -20.45 5.67
N GLN A 174 -26.39 -20.07 6.06
CA GLN A 174 -27.62 -20.80 5.65
C GLN A 174 -27.86 -20.66 4.13
N GLU A 175 -27.52 -19.53 3.56
CA GLU A 175 -27.72 -19.22 2.15
C GLU A 175 -26.50 -19.57 1.30
N ARG A 176 -25.28 -19.26 1.78
CA ARG A 176 -24.03 -19.50 1.08
C ARG A 176 -23.59 -20.98 1.19
N LYS A 177 -23.29 -21.60 0.06
CA LYS A 177 -23.07 -23.05 -0.01
C LYS A 177 -21.63 -23.46 -0.36
N GLN A 178 -20.86 -22.56 -0.96
CA GLN A 178 -19.51 -22.86 -1.42
C GLN A 178 -18.49 -22.64 -0.28
N LYS A 179 -17.33 -23.24 -0.42
CA LYS A 179 -16.15 -22.91 0.37
C LYS A 179 -15.11 -22.29 -0.53
N ILE A 180 -14.47 -21.22 -0.07
CA ILE A 180 -13.51 -20.48 -0.90
C ILE A 180 -12.32 -21.34 -1.30
N GLU A 181 -11.89 -22.24 -0.44
CA GLU A 181 -10.80 -23.18 -0.68
C GLU A 181 -11.13 -24.30 -1.68
N GLU A 182 -12.36 -24.38 -2.18
CA GLU A 182 -12.76 -25.34 -3.23
C GLU A 182 -12.49 -24.80 -4.65
N GLN A 183 -11.96 -23.60 -4.78
CA GLN A 183 -11.57 -22.98 -6.04
C GLN A 183 -10.17 -22.36 -5.94
N THR A 184 -9.56 -22.09 -7.09
CA THR A 184 -8.34 -21.26 -7.13
C THR A 184 -8.71 -19.79 -7.17
N VAL A 185 -8.07 -19.01 -6.32
CA VAL A 185 -8.22 -17.55 -6.26
C VAL A 185 -6.90 -16.88 -6.63
N ILE A 186 -6.97 -15.88 -7.47
CA ILE A 186 -5.82 -15.11 -7.94
C ILE A 186 -6.11 -13.62 -7.69
N TYR A 187 -5.39 -13.01 -6.75
CA TYR A 187 -5.38 -11.56 -6.57
C TYR A 187 -4.31 -10.97 -7.47
N VAL A 188 -4.68 -10.06 -8.34
CA VAL A 188 -3.78 -9.33 -9.23
C VAL A 188 -3.82 -7.86 -8.88
N LEU A 189 -2.79 -7.43 -8.17
CA LEU A 189 -2.48 -6.02 -8.01
C LEU A 189 -1.71 -5.58 -9.25
N SER A 190 -2.35 -4.75 -10.07
CA SER A 190 -1.73 -4.18 -11.26
C SER A 190 -1.08 -2.83 -10.91
N GLU A 191 0.24 -2.82 -10.91
CA GLU A 191 1.08 -1.66 -10.55
C GLU A 191 0.67 -0.41 -11.33
N SER A 192 0.43 0.69 -10.62
CA SER A 192 0.08 2.01 -11.16
C SER A 192 -1.05 1.98 -12.21
N PHE A 193 -1.99 1.02 -12.11
CA PHE A 193 -3.05 0.86 -13.09
C PHE A 193 -4.25 1.76 -12.77
N SER A 194 -4.56 2.66 -13.68
CA SER A 194 -5.79 3.47 -13.65
C SER A 194 -6.12 3.92 -15.06
N ASP A 195 -7.39 4.17 -15.36
CA ASP A 195 -7.81 4.73 -16.67
C ASP A 195 -7.40 6.21 -16.78
N PRO A 196 -6.46 6.57 -17.68
CA PRO A 196 -6.03 7.97 -17.85
C PRO A 196 -7.14 8.90 -18.34
N ALA A 197 -8.19 8.37 -18.96
CA ALA A 197 -9.32 9.17 -19.41
C ALA A 197 -10.11 9.82 -18.27
N ARG A 198 -9.94 9.32 -17.04
CA ARG A 198 -10.55 9.90 -15.83
C ARG A 198 -9.89 11.22 -15.42
N ILE A 199 -8.69 11.50 -15.89
CA ILE A 199 -7.97 12.73 -15.53
C ILE A 199 -8.37 13.85 -16.49
N SER A 200 -9.02 14.86 -15.96
CA SER A 200 -9.50 16.01 -16.74
C SER A 200 -8.34 16.67 -17.49
N GLY A 201 -8.52 16.87 -18.79
CA GLY A 201 -7.51 17.49 -19.67
C GLY A 201 -6.47 16.52 -20.25
N VAL A 202 -6.51 15.23 -19.92
CA VAL A 202 -5.74 14.21 -20.64
C VAL A 202 -6.40 13.90 -21.99
N SER A 203 -5.60 13.91 -23.04
CA SER A 203 -6.01 13.53 -24.40
C SER A 203 -5.14 12.38 -24.88
N MET A 204 -5.75 11.36 -25.45
CA MET A 204 -5.08 10.16 -25.96
C MET A 204 -5.46 9.93 -27.42
N SER A 205 -4.48 9.49 -28.25
CA SER A 205 -4.72 9.15 -29.65
C SER A 205 -5.59 7.89 -29.81
N GLN A 206 -5.53 6.98 -28.82
CA GLN A 206 -6.29 5.73 -28.78
C GLN A 206 -6.57 5.34 -27.32
N ASN A 207 -7.65 4.58 -27.11
CA ASN A 207 -7.92 3.97 -25.82
C ASN A 207 -6.87 2.87 -25.51
N PRO A 208 -6.14 2.95 -24.39
CA PRO A 208 -5.11 1.95 -24.06
C PRO A 208 -5.65 0.66 -23.43
N ILE A 209 -6.91 0.64 -22.93
CA ILE A 209 -7.43 -0.47 -22.12
C ILE A 209 -8.80 -1.00 -22.61
N PRO A 210 -9.03 -1.18 -23.93
CA PRO A 210 -10.34 -1.57 -24.45
C PRO A 210 -10.78 -2.97 -24.00
N ASN A 211 -9.84 -3.92 -23.87
CA ASN A 211 -10.17 -5.28 -23.42
C ASN A 211 -10.56 -5.32 -21.94
N ILE A 212 -9.83 -4.60 -21.08
CA ILE A 212 -10.17 -4.51 -19.65
C ILE A 212 -11.53 -3.82 -19.48
N GLN A 213 -11.82 -2.76 -20.21
CA GLN A 213 -13.14 -2.12 -20.19
C GLN A 213 -14.25 -3.06 -20.64
N GLU A 214 -14.00 -3.90 -21.66
CA GLU A 214 -14.95 -4.94 -22.08
C GLU A 214 -15.18 -5.97 -20.98
N ILE A 215 -14.11 -6.44 -20.29
CA ILE A 215 -14.21 -7.36 -19.16
C ILE A 215 -15.02 -6.71 -18.02
N MET A 216 -14.71 -5.48 -17.65
CA MET A 216 -15.43 -4.71 -16.63
C MET A 216 -16.92 -4.59 -16.95
N SER A 217 -17.28 -4.40 -18.23
CA SER A 217 -18.68 -4.30 -18.64
C SER A 217 -19.49 -5.56 -18.38
N LYS A 218 -18.83 -6.73 -18.31
CA LYS A 218 -19.44 -8.06 -18.18
C LYS A 218 -19.34 -8.66 -16.78
N THR A 219 -18.51 -8.08 -15.90
CA THR A 219 -18.19 -8.63 -14.58
C THR A 219 -18.58 -7.66 -13.47
N THR A 220 -18.49 -8.12 -12.21
CA THR A 220 -18.48 -7.21 -11.05
C THR A 220 -17.27 -6.31 -11.17
N SER A 221 -17.48 -5.01 -11.24
CA SER A 221 -16.43 -4.03 -11.49
C SER A 221 -16.81 -2.64 -11.03
N GLY A 222 -15.82 -1.77 -10.91
CA GLY A 222 -16.02 -0.38 -10.51
C GLY A 222 -14.70 0.32 -10.23
N LEU A 223 -14.75 1.30 -9.35
CA LEU A 223 -13.60 2.03 -8.86
C LEU A 223 -13.19 1.52 -7.48
N MET A 224 -11.91 1.51 -7.21
CA MET A 224 -11.34 1.27 -5.90
C MET A 224 -10.75 2.57 -5.36
N GLN A 225 -11.12 2.94 -4.14
CA GLN A 225 -10.46 4.02 -3.42
C GLN A 225 -9.13 3.50 -2.87
N SER A 226 -8.05 4.11 -3.35
CA SER A 226 -6.68 3.86 -2.91
C SER A 226 -6.30 4.84 -1.79
N ASP A 227 -5.41 4.43 -0.90
CA ASP A 227 -4.80 5.29 0.12
C ASP A 227 -3.46 5.88 -0.33
N GLY A 228 -3.03 5.58 -1.56
CA GLY A 228 -1.76 6.01 -2.14
C GLY A 228 -1.89 6.81 -3.43
N TYR A 229 -0.89 7.67 -3.68
CA TYR A 229 -0.66 8.33 -4.96
C TYR A 229 0.80 8.18 -5.35
N GLY A 230 1.08 7.58 -6.49
CA GLY A 230 2.44 7.33 -6.95
C GLY A 230 3.25 6.40 -6.04
N GLY A 231 2.57 5.59 -5.24
CA GLY A 231 3.17 4.63 -4.31
C GLY A 231 2.23 4.26 -3.17
N GLY A 232 2.71 3.42 -2.25
CA GLY A 232 1.90 2.88 -1.15
C GLY A 232 1.34 1.49 -1.45
N THR A 233 1.83 0.83 -2.49
CA THR A 233 1.40 -0.51 -2.97
C THR A 233 1.18 -1.51 -1.83
N ALA A 234 2.11 -1.59 -0.87
CA ALA A 234 2.01 -2.51 0.27
C ALA A 234 0.78 -2.26 1.17
N ASN A 235 0.27 -1.02 1.22
CA ASN A 235 -0.93 -0.72 2.00
C ASN A 235 -2.18 -1.33 1.34
N MET A 236 -2.27 -1.27 0.01
CA MET A 236 -3.34 -1.94 -0.73
C MET A 236 -3.23 -3.47 -0.67
N GLU A 237 -2.00 -4.03 -0.77
CA GLU A 237 -1.78 -5.47 -0.55
C GLU A 237 -2.30 -5.93 0.81
N PHE A 238 -1.93 -5.21 1.87
CA PHE A 238 -2.37 -5.52 3.24
C PHE A 238 -3.90 -5.53 3.34
N GLN A 239 -4.53 -4.44 2.90
CA GLN A 239 -5.99 -4.29 3.00
C GLN A 239 -6.74 -5.36 2.21
N THR A 240 -6.31 -5.65 0.98
CA THR A 240 -6.98 -6.65 0.13
C THR A 240 -6.87 -8.07 0.69
N LEU A 241 -5.73 -8.39 1.31
CA LEU A 241 -5.51 -9.71 1.91
C LEU A 241 -6.19 -9.86 3.26
N THR A 242 -6.15 -8.81 4.10
CA THR A 242 -6.63 -8.89 5.49
C THR A 242 -8.07 -8.42 5.67
N GLY A 243 -8.56 -7.53 4.83
CA GLY A 243 -9.84 -6.83 5.02
C GLY A 243 -9.79 -5.71 6.06
N LEU A 244 -8.61 -5.38 6.61
CA LEU A 244 -8.43 -4.30 7.57
C LEU A 244 -8.17 -2.98 6.86
N PRO A 245 -8.98 -1.93 7.07
CA PRO A 245 -8.84 -0.68 6.34
C PRO A 245 -7.73 0.20 6.89
N PHE A 246 -7.04 0.92 6.02
CA PHE A 246 -6.02 1.90 6.39
C PHE A 246 -6.59 3.10 7.16
N TYR A 247 -7.81 3.52 6.86
CA TYR A 247 -8.43 4.72 7.42
C TYR A 247 -8.70 4.66 8.94
N ASN A 248 -8.64 3.50 9.56
CA ASN A 248 -8.74 3.35 11.02
C ASN A 248 -7.40 3.50 11.74
N LEU A 249 -6.30 3.44 11.00
CA LEU A 249 -4.95 3.56 11.55
C LEU A 249 -4.63 5.02 11.89
N SER A 250 -3.60 5.21 12.70
CA SER A 250 -3.11 6.56 13.03
C SER A 250 -2.60 7.26 11.77
N PRO A 251 -2.88 8.57 11.58
CA PRO A 251 -2.39 9.33 10.43
C PRO A 251 -0.86 9.42 10.31
N SER A 252 -0.13 9.02 11.35
CA SER A 252 1.33 8.89 11.35
C SER A 252 1.83 7.63 10.62
N VAL A 253 0.97 6.63 10.40
CA VAL A 253 1.30 5.42 9.66
C VAL A 253 1.42 5.77 8.17
N SER A 254 2.53 5.35 7.56
CA SER A 254 2.76 5.49 6.12
C SER A 254 2.83 4.13 5.43
N VAL A 255 3.48 3.15 6.05
CA VAL A 255 3.69 1.81 5.49
C VAL A 255 3.26 0.74 6.48
N ILE A 256 2.12 0.12 6.25
CA ILE A 256 1.54 -0.89 7.17
C ILE A 256 2.50 -2.05 7.40
N TYR A 257 3.12 -2.58 6.36
CA TYR A 257 4.00 -3.74 6.44
C TYR A 257 5.22 -3.54 7.36
N THR A 258 5.73 -2.32 7.45
CA THR A 258 6.92 -2.04 8.27
C THR A 258 6.62 -1.37 9.60
N GLU A 259 5.47 -0.71 9.74
CA GLU A 259 5.12 0.08 10.92
C GLU A 259 4.04 -0.56 11.78
N VAL A 260 3.15 -1.35 11.19
CA VAL A 260 1.98 -1.96 11.86
C VAL A 260 2.14 -3.46 12.03
N VAL A 261 2.34 -4.21 10.95
CA VAL A 261 2.36 -5.68 10.97
C VAL A 261 3.32 -6.27 12.02
N PRO A 262 4.56 -5.74 12.21
CA PRO A 262 5.46 -6.25 13.24
C PRO A 262 4.94 -6.10 14.68
N LYS A 263 3.90 -5.30 14.90
CA LYS A 263 3.29 -5.04 16.22
C LYS A 263 1.94 -5.75 16.38
N MET A 264 1.41 -6.37 15.33
CA MET A 264 0.09 -7.00 15.36
C MET A 264 0.08 -8.27 16.23
N ASN A 265 -0.99 -8.44 16.98
CA ASN A 265 -1.25 -9.68 17.74
C ASN A 265 -1.76 -10.81 16.84
N LYS A 266 -2.47 -10.45 15.77
CA LYS A 266 -3.04 -11.37 14.76
C LYS A 266 -3.02 -10.72 13.39
N LEU A 267 -2.68 -11.50 12.39
CA LEU A 267 -2.63 -11.09 10.99
C LEU A 267 -3.51 -12.04 10.16
N PRO A 268 -4.86 -11.84 10.18
CA PRO A 268 -5.76 -12.67 9.39
C PRO A 268 -5.61 -12.35 7.90
N ALA A 269 -5.75 -13.35 7.05
CA ALA A 269 -5.79 -13.15 5.61
C ALA A 269 -6.79 -14.09 4.93
N ILE A 270 -7.39 -13.65 3.83
CA ILE A 270 -8.30 -14.49 3.04
C ILE A 270 -7.60 -15.76 2.53
N SER A 271 -6.28 -15.71 2.34
CA SER A 271 -5.44 -16.85 1.98
C SER A 271 -5.36 -17.92 3.06
N ASP A 272 -5.76 -17.63 4.32
CA ASP A 272 -5.69 -18.60 5.43
C ASP A 272 -6.61 -19.80 5.24
N SER A 273 -7.61 -19.69 4.36
CA SER A 273 -8.45 -20.81 3.94
C SER A 273 -7.68 -21.87 3.14
N TYR A 274 -6.47 -21.58 2.68
CA TYR A 274 -5.64 -22.49 1.91
C TYR A 274 -4.45 -22.97 2.74
N SER A 275 -3.98 -24.22 2.52
CA SER A 275 -2.73 -24.67 3.13
C SER A 275 -1.54 -23.84 2.61
N SER A 276 -0.49 -23.69 3.43
CA SER A 276 0.70 -22.88 3.08
C SER A 276 1.35 -23.31 1.75
N GLN A 277 1.36 -24.62 1.47
CA GLN A 277 1.89 -25.20 0.23
C GLN A 277 1.10 -24.80 -1.03
N ASN A 278 -0.13 -24.32 -0.85
CA ASN A 278 -1.02 -23.88 -1.92
C ASN A 278 -1.15 -22.35 -1.97
N ARG A 279 -0.32 -21.62 -1.21
CA ARG A 279 -0.23 -20.16 -1.26
C ARG A 279 1.05 -19.77 -1.97
N THR A 280 0.93 -18.99 -3.03
CA THR A 280 2.06 -18.50 -3.81
C THR A 280 1.98 -16.98 -3.95
N VAL A 281 3.06 -16.31 -3.65
CA VAL A 281 3.21 -14.89 -3.98
C VAL A 281 4.13 -14.72 -5.17
N ILE A 282 3.77 -13.82 -6.09
CA ILE A 282 4.53 -13.49 -7.29
C ILE A 282 4.70 -11.99 -7.36
N HIS A 283 5.95 -11.54 -7.23
CA HIS A 283 6.33 -10.14 -7.38
C HIS A 283 7.72 -10.06 -7.97
N LEU A 284 7.82 -9.80 -9.27
CA LEU A 284 9.06 -9.88 -10.02
C LEU A 284 9.98 -8.65 -9.81
N ALA A 285 10.02 -8.17 -8.56
CA ALA A 285 10.95 -7.16 -8.08
C ALA A 285 11.71 -7.69 -6.85
N SER A 286 12.43 -6.81 -6.14
CA SER A 286 13.14 -7.19 -4.93
C SER A 286 12.18 -7.65 -3.83
N PRO A 287 12.36 -8.83 -3.23
CA PRO A 287 11.54 -9.32 -2.14
C PRO A 287 11.73 -8.52 -0.84
N ASN A 288 12.78 -7.69 -0.77
CA ASN A 288 13.06 -6.84 0.39
C ASN A 288 12.20 -5.56 0.40
N ASN A 289 11.61 -5.18 -0.75
CA ASN A 289 10.74 -4.01 -0.82
C ASN A 289 9.57 -4.18 0.14
N TYR A 290 9.36 -3.19 1.04
CA TYR A 290 8.37 -3.24 2.11
C TYR A 290 8.52 -4.45 3.04
N SER A 291 9.71 -5.08 3.10
CA SER A 291 9.96 -6.30 3.88
C SER A 291 9.06 -7.50 3.48
N ARG A 292 8.62 -7.57 2.22
CA ARG A 292 7.72 -8.63 1.72
C ARG A 292 8.22 -10.03 1.99
N ASN A 293 9.54 -10.26 1.92
CA ASN A 293 10.17 -11.54 2.25
C ASN A 293 9.87 -12.03 3.68
N ILE A 294 9.61 -11.11 4.62
CA ILE A 294 9.21 -11.42 5.99
C ILE A 294 7.68 -11.51 6.06
N ILE A 295 6.98 -10.50 5.56
CA ILE A 295 5.53 -10.37 5.65
C ILE A 295 4.81 -11.57 5.02
N TYR A 296 5.17 -11.99 3.80
CA TYR A 296 4.53 -13.13 3.15
C TYR A 296 4.84 -14.46 3.84
N LYS A 297 6.00 -14.57 4.51
CA LYS A 297 6.27 -15.71 5.38
C LYS A 297 5.36 -15.70 6.62
N ASP A 298 5.15 -14.54 7.24
CA ASP A 298 4.24 -14.38 8.37
C ASP A 298 2.78 -14.63 7.97
N LEU A 299 2.40 -14.28 6.73
CA LEU A 299 1.11 -14.62 6.10
C LEU A 299 1.01 -16.10 5.69
N GLY A 300 2.02 -16.91 5.94
CA GLY A 300 2.01 -18.36 5.70
C GLY A 300 2.13 -18.77 4.24
N TYR A 301 2.82 -18.01 3.40
CA TYR A 301 3.12 -18.40 2.03
C TYR A 301 4.42 -19.19 1.95
N ASP A 302 4.37 -20.43 1.44
CA ASP A 302 5.56 -21.25 1.26
C ASP A 302 6.36 -20.88 -0.01
N THR A 303 5.71 -20.27 -0.98
CA THR A 303 6.34 -19.95 -2.27
C THR A 303 6.31 -18.45 -2.54
N PHE A 304 7.49 -17.86 -2.77
CA PHE A 304 7.65 -16.49 -3.23
C PHE A 304 8.51 -16.43 -4.49
N ILE A 305 7.90 -16.07 -5.61
CA ILE A 305 8.57 -15.86 -6.90
C ILE A 305 8.89 -14.37 -7.03
N HIS A 306 10.17 -14.06 -7.13
CA HIS A 306 10.66 -12.68 -7.13
C HIS A 306 11.87 -12.53 -8.06
N TYR A 307 12.35 -11.31 -8.26
CA TYR A 307 13.60 -11.03 -8.94
C TYR A 307 14.74 -11.85 -8.30
N GLY A 308 15.46 -12.59 -9.12
CA GLY A 308 16.53 -13.49 -8.64
C GLY A 308 16.08 -14.92 -8.31
N THR A 309 14.79 -15.25 -8.43
CA THR A 309 14.33 -16.66 -8.38
C THR A 309 15.04 -17.46 -9.47
N GLN A 310 15.63 -18.60 -9.09
CA GLN A 310 16.37 -19.44 -10.02
C GLN A 310 15.50 -19.89 -11.20
N GLY A 311 16.02 -19.72 -12.41
CA GLY A 311 15.33 -20.09 -13.64
C GLY A 311 14.26 -19.08 -14.10
N LEU A 312 14.06 -17.96 -13.40
CA LEU A 312 13.18 -16.91 -13.85
C LEU A 312 13.70 -16.29 -15.15
N GLN A 313 12.90 -16.41 -16.19
CA GLN A 313 13.13 -15.78 -17.49
C GLN A 313 11.85 -15.11 -17.96
N GLY A 314 11.95 -14.11 -18.81
CA GLY A 314 10.79 -13.46 -19.39
C GLY A 314 11.09 -12.11 -20.00
N ASP A 315 10.09 -11.58 -20.68
CA ASP A 315 10.17 -10.31 -21.38
C ASP A 315 10.09 -9.13 -20.40
N HIS A 316 10.69 -8.03 -20.80
CA HIS A 316 10.65 -6.75 -20.10
C HIS A 316 9.97 -5.71 -20.97
N ILE A 317 9.21 -4.83 -20.33
CA ILE A 317 8.61 -3.64 -20.95
C ILE A 317 8.96 -2.45 -20.06
N GLY A 318 9.57 -1.42 -20.65
CA GLY A 318 9.95 -0.23 -19.91
C GLY A 318 11.05 -0.42 -18.84
N GLY A 319 11.72 -1.54 -18.79
CA GLY A 319 12.77 -1.82 -17.80
C GLY A 319 12.36 -2.82 -16.71
N ASN A 320 11.10 -3.08 -16.53
CA ASN A 320 10.56 -4.07 -15.60
C ASN A 320 10.08 -5.33 -16.32
N TYR A 321 9.97 -6.45 -15.61
CA TYR A 321 9.30 -7.64 -16.14
C TYR A 321 7.88 -7.29 -16.60
N SER A 322 7.51 -7.80 -17.78
CA SER A 322 6.19 -7.58 -18.34
C SER A 322 5.09 -8.26 -17.50
N ASP A 323 3.86 -7.72 -17.58
CA ASP A 323 2.70 -8.35 -16.96
C ASP A 323 2.46 -9.75 -17.54
N LYS A 324 2.72 -9.94 -18.83
CA LYS A 324 2.69 -11.26 -19.47
C LYS A 324 3.66 -12.24 -18.81
N THR A 325 4.88 -11.81 -18.51
CA THR A 325 5.86 -12.64 -17.79
C THR A 325 5.35 -12.99 -16.40
N THR A 326 4.80 -12.00 -15.68
CA THR A 326 4.24 -12.20 -14.35
C THR A 326 3.06 -13.18 -14.36
N TYR A 327 2.15 -13.06 -15.32
CA TYR A 327 1.03 -13.97 -15.49
C TYR A 327 1.45 -15.40 -15.90
N ASN A 328 2.49 -15.53 -16.71
CA ASN A 328 3.05 -16.84 -17.03
C ASN A 328 3.56 -17.56 -15.78
N GLN A 329 4.12 -16.84 -14.79
CA GLN A 329 4.53 -17.45 -13.53
C GLN A 329 3.34 -18.03 -12.74
N VAL A 330 2.13 -17.48 -12.88
CA VAL A 330 0.90 -18.08 -12.34
C VAL A 330 0.56 -19.35 -13.11
N LEU A 331 0.48 -19.26 -14.45
CA LEU A 331 0.09 -20.36 -15.32
C LEU A 331 1.01 -21.59 -15.15
N ASP A 332 2.32 -21.36 -15.05
CA ASP A 332 3.33 -22.41 -14.87
C ASP A 332 3.20 -23.16 -13.53
N ARG A 333 2.55 -22.55 -12.52
CA ARG A 333 2.40 -23.08 -11.16
C ARG A 333 0.98 -23.50 -10.82
N LEU A 334 0.07 -23.27 -11.75
CA LEU A 334 -1.33 -23.62 -11.55
C LEU A 334 -1.48 -25.15 -11.61
N LYS A 335 -1.93 -25.72 -10.49
CA LYS A 335 -2.19 -27.17 -10.36
C LYS A 335 -3.66 -27.42 -10.70
N THR A 336 -3.93 -28.46 -11.47
CA THR A 336 -5.31 -28.82 -11.86
C THR A 336 -6.04 -29.60 -10.78
N ASP A 337 -5.31 -30.31 -9.92
CA ASP A 337 -5.79 -31.22 -8.88
C ASP A 337 -5.95 -30.57 -7.49
N GLN A 338 -5.46 -29.35 -7.30
CA GLN A 338 -5.49 -28.66 -6.00
C GLN A 338 -5.91 -27.20 -6.16
N SER A 339 -6.75 -26.74 -5.25
CA SER A 339 -7.08 -25.30 -5.15
C SER A 339 -5.92 -24.52 -4.55
N GLN A 340 -5.67 -23.33 -5.07
CA GLN A 340 -4.52 -22.51 -4.73
C GLN A 340 -4.93 -21.04 -4.52
N PHE A 341 -4.14 -20.33 -3.76
CA PHE A 341 -4.23 -18.87 -3.64
C PHE A 341 -2.96 -18.23 -4.20
N PHE A 342 -3.13 -17.32 -5.14
CA PHE A 342 -2.04 -16.51 -5.70
C PHE A 342 -2.21 -15.06 -5.32
N SER A 343 -1.17 -14.47 -4.71
CA SER A 343 -1.04 -13.02 -4.54
C SER A 343 -0.03 -12.52 -5.57
N VAL A 344 -0.49 -11.78 -6.55
CA VAL A 344 0.31 -11.35 -7.71
C VAL A 344 0.39 -9.84 -7.73
N MET A 345 1.60 -9.28 -7.73
CA MET A 345 1.85 -7.87 -7.90
C MET A 345 2.72 -7.67 -9.14
N THR A 346 2.20 -6.96 -10.13
CA THR A 346 2.95 -6.67 -11.35
C THR A 346 3.93 -5.51 -11.14
N MET A 347 4.80 -5.26 -12.11
CA MET A 347 5.81 -4.20 -12.05
C MET A 347 5.90 -3.40 -13.35
N GLN A 348 5.25 -3.83 -14.42
CA GLN A 348 5.44 -3.26 -15.75
C GLN A 348 5.22 -1.76 -15.79
N ASN A 349 4.15 -1.27 -15.16
CA ASN A 349 3.76 0.14 -15.21
C ASN A 349 4.47 1.01 -14.17
N HIS A 350 5.39 0.43 -13.36
CA HIS A 350 6.17 1.20 -12.40
C HIS A 350 7.12 2.17 -13.10
N MET A 351 7.27 3.36 -12.54
CA MET A 351 8.23 4.34 -13.03
C MET A 351 9.69 3.79 -13.04
N PRO A 352 10.62 4.33 -13.87
CA PRO A 352 10.42 5.43 -14.82
C PRO A 352 9.75 4.96 -16.12
N TRP A 353 8.88 5.82 -16.68
CA TRP A 353 8.17 5.52 -17.93
C TRP A 353 9.07 5.84 -19.13
N THR A 354 9.90 4.87 -19.50
CA THR A 354 10.79 4.94 -20.67
C THR A 354 10.01 4.66 -21.95
N GLU A 355 10.55 5.05 -23.10
CA GLU A 355 9.86 4.84 -24.38
C GLU A 355 9.65 3.36 -24.68
N VAL A 356 8.41 2.99 -24.97
CA VAL A 356 8.00 1.65 -25.39
C VAL A 356 7.10 1.72 -26.63
N ASN A 357 7.04 0.64 -27.40
CA ASN A 357 6.11 0.51 -28.52
C ASN A 357 4.68 0.23 -27.97
N PRO A 358 3.62 0.53 -28.75
CA PRO A 358 3.65 1.10 -30.11
C PRO A 358 3.79 2.64 -30.06
N ILE A 359 4.77 3.19 -30.74
CA ILE A 359 5.07 4.65 -30.74
C ILE A 359 3.96 5.52 -31.34
N TYR A 360 3.07 4.96 -32.16
CA TYR A 360 1.92 5.68 -32.70
C TYR A 360 0.85 6.00 -31.65
N MET A 361 0.85 5.31 -30.52
CA MET A 361 -0.02 5.62 -29.40
C MET A 361 0.61 6.75 -28.58
N SER A 362 -0.10 7.84 -28.44
CA SER A 362 0.37 9.03 -27.73
C SER A 362 -0.70 9.59 -26.80
N ALA A 363 -0.23 10.29 -25.80
CA ALA A 363 -1.08 11.03 -24.87
C ALA A 363 -0.46 12.37 -24.52
N SER A 364 -1.31 13.33 -24.16
CA SER A 364 -0.88 14.65 -23.74
C SER A 364 -1.79 15.21 -22.65
N TYR A 365 -1.20 16.05 -21.82
CA TYR A 365 -1.90 16.87 -20.84
C TYR A 365 -1.36 18.30 -20.94
N SER A 366 -2.25 19.27 -21.04
CA SER A 366 -1.88 20.68 -21.29
C SER A 366 -0.97 21.30 -20.23
N GLY A 367 -1.00 20.78 -19.00
CA GLY A 367 -0.14 21.20 -17.88
C GLY A 367 1.26 20.59 -17.89
N PHE A 368 1.59 19.73 -18.87
CA PHE A 368 2.89 19.06 -18.94
C PHE A 368 3.88 19.79 -19.85
N THR A 369 5.16 19.64 -19.53
CA THR A 369 6.26 19.88 -20.46
C THR A 369 6.27 18.81 -21.56
N GLU A 370 7.12 18.99 -22.58
CA GLU A 370 7.33 17.95 -23.61
C GLU A 370 7.81 16.62 -22.99
N ALA A 371 8.72 16.68 -22.02
CA ALA A 371 9.20 15.50 -21.29
C ALA A 371 8.07 14.82 -20.49
N GLY A 372 7.19 15.59 -19.85
CA GLY A 372 6.03 15.06 -19.14
C GLY A 372 5.05 14.35 -20.10
N ASN A 373 4.80 14.92 -21.29
CA ASN A 373 3.96 14.29 -22.30
C ASN A 373 4.59 13.03 -22.90
N LYS A 374 5.93 12.97 -23.03
CA LYS A 374 6.64 11.72 -23.38
C LYS A 374 6.42 10.64 -22.33
N SER A 375 6.57 10.98 -21.04
CA SER A 375 6.31 10.04 -19.94
C SER A 375 4.86 9.56 -19.92
N LEU A 376 3.89 10.45 -20.10
CA LEU A 376 2.47 10.10 -20.20
C LEU A 376 2.19 9.18 -21.38
N SER A 377 2.76 9.47 -22.56
CA SER A 377 2.64 8.60 -23.74
C SER A 377 3.24 7.22 -23.50
N SER A 378 4.38 7.13 -22.83
CA SER A 378 5.01 5.86 -22.47
C SER A 378 4.17 5.08 -21.46
N TYR A 379 3.62 5.74 -20.46
CA TYR A 379 2.69 5.12 -19.49
C TYR A 379 1.44 4.55 -20.20
N VAL A 380 0.83 5.30 -21.09
CA VAL A 380 -0.35 4.86 -21.87
C VAL A 380 -0.01 3.62 -22.73
N ARG A 381 1.20 3.56 -23.32
CA ARG A 381 1.66 2.39 -24.06
C ARG A 381 1.90 1.17 -23.15
N MET A 382 2.39 1.39 -21.92
CA MET A 382 2.50 0.31 -20.94
C MET A 382 1.14 -0.24 -20.55
N LEU A 383 0.13 0.63 -20.35
CA LEU A 383 -1.25 0.21 -20.12
C LEU A 383 -1.82 -0.63 -21.28
N TYR A 384 -1.50 -0.28 -22.52
CA TYR A 384 -1.86 -1.10 -23.69
C TYR A 384 -1.29 -2.53 -23.61
N HIS A 385 -0.06 -2.68 -23.13
CA HIS A 385 0.52 -4.00 -22.91
C HIS A 385 -0.14 -4.73 -21.74
N THR A 386 -0.46 -4.03 -20.65
CA THR A 386 -1.23 -4.58 -19.51
C THR A 386 -2.59 -5.10 -19.99
N ASP A 387 -3.31 -4.32 -20.81
CA ASP A 387 -4.62 -4.67 -21.37
C ASP A 387 -4.57 -5.99 -22.16
N ASN A 388 -3.61 -6.08 -23.09
CA ASN A 388 -3.45 -7.28 -23.92
C ASN A 388 -2.99 -8.50 -23.09
N ALA A 389 -2.04 -8.30 -22.16
CA ALA A 389 -1.57 -9.38 -21.31
C ALA A 389 -2.67 -9.91 -20.38
N THR A 390 -3.50 -9.03 -19.83
CA THR A 390 -4.63 -9.39 -18.97
C THR A 390 -5.67 -10.19 -19.74
N LYS A 391 -6.02 -9.74 -20.95
CA LYS A 391 -6.95 -10.49 -21.81
C LYS A 391 -6.40 -11.88 -22.14
N GLU A 392 -5.14 -11.98 -22.61
CA GLU A 392 -4.49 -13.25 -22.92
C GLU A 392 -4.47 -14.20 -21.71
N PHE A 393 -4.22 -13.66 -20.53
CA PHE A 393 -4.20 -14.42 -19.27
C PHE A 393 -5.57 -14.99 -18.95
N LEU A 394 -6.63 -14.18 -18.97
CA LEU A 394 -7.99 -14.63 -18.70
C LEU A 394 -8.49 -15.61 -19.76
N ASP A 395 -8.15 -15.40 -21.04
CA ASP A 395 -8.45 -16.33 -22.14
C ASP A 395 -7.78 -17.70 -21.95
N LYS A 396 -6.60 -17.77 -21.33
CA LYS A 396 -5.94 -19.03 -20.96
C LYS A 396 -6.61 -19.69 -19.76
N LEU A 397 -6.93 -18.91 -18.72
CA LEU A 397 -7.62 -19.40 -17.53
C LEU A 397 -9.03 -19.94 -17.86
N SER A 398 -9.73 -19.35 -18.82
CA SER A 398 -11.07 -19.80 -19.23
C SER A 398 -11.11 -21.22 -19.82
N LYS A 399 -9.96 -21.72 -20.29
CA LYS A 399 -9.83 -23.07 -20.89
C LYS A 399 -9.46 -24.15 -19.88
N ILE A 400 -9.23 -23.76 -18.62
CA ILE A 400 -8.84 -24.70 -17.56
C ILE A 400 -10.09 -25.27 -16.92
N ASP A 401 -10.19 -26.59 -16.89
CA ASP A 401 -11.30 -27.33 -16.26
C ASP A 401 -11.17 -27.34 -14.74
N LYS A 402 -11.36 -26.16 -14.13
CA LYS A 402 -11.28 -25.92 -12.70
C LYS A 402 -11.88 -24.55 -12.40
N LYS A 403 -12.57 -24.38 -11.27
CA LYS A 403 -13.07 -23.08 -10.83
C LYS A 403 -11.91 -22.14 -10.48
N ILE A 404 -11.84 -21.02 -11.17
CA ILE A 404 -10.84 -19.97 -10.96
C ILE A 404 -11.55 -18.63 -10.88
N THR A 405 -11.24 -17.86 -9.86
CA THR A 405 -11.69 -16.46 -9.72
C THR A 405 -10.48 -15.54 -9.63
N VAL A 406 -10.49 -14.46 -10.40
CA VAL A 406 -9.46 -13.42 -10.44
C VAL A 406 -10.05 -12.13 -9.89
N VAL A 407 -9.40 -11.56 -8.88
CA VAL A 407 -9.65 -10.20 -8.40
C VAL A 407 -8.53 -9.32 -8.94
N PHE A 408 -8.84 -8.45 -9.88
CA PHE A 408 -7.90 -7.51 -10.50
C PHE A 408 -8.18 -6.11 -10.00
N TYR A 409 -7.14 -5.38 -9.59
CA TYR A 409 -7.26 -4.00 -9.15
C TYR A 409 -5.96 -3.23 -9.38
N GLY A 410 -6.07 -1.93 -9.70
CA GLY A 410 -4.94 -1.01 -9.66
C GLY A 410 -4.66 -0.57 -8.23
N ASP A 411 -3.39 -0.47 -7.85
CA ASP A 411 -3.03 -0.08 -6.48
C ASP A 411 -3.10 1.43 -6.25
N HIS A 412 -2.61 2.23 -7.16
CA HIS A 412 -2.65 3.69 -7.12
C HIS A 412 -2.47 4.28 -8.53
N LEU A 413 -2.71 5.57 -8.68
CA LEU A 413 -2.37 6.30 -9.90
C LEU A 413 -0.84 6.41 -10.04
N PRO A 414 -0.32 6.53 -11.29
CA PRO A 414 1.08 6.89 -11.49
C PRO A 414 1.36 8.26 -10.87
N GLY A 415 2.50 8.41 -10.17
CA GLY A 415 2.96 9.69 -9.62
C GLY A 415 3.42 10.68 -10.70
N LEU A 416 2.63 10.81 -11.74
CA LEU A 416 2.94 11.55 -12.97
C LEU A 416 2.26 12.92 -13.01
N TYR A 417 1.01 12.98 -12.56
CA TYR A 417 0.16 14.17 -12.72
C TYR A 417 0.49 15.25 -11.69
N PRO A 418 0.52 16.53 -12.08
CA PRO A 418 0.63 17.62 -11.13
C PRO A 418 -0.66 17.77 -10.33
N GLN A 419 -0.57 18.35 -9.14
CA GLN A 419 -1.73 18.57 -8.25
C GLN A 419 -2.86 19.34 -8.93
N SER A 420 -2.54 20.22 -9.89
CA SER A 420 -3.53 20.96 -10.66
C SER A 420 -4.44 20.09 -11.54
N ALA A 421 -4.02 18.87 -11.87
CA ALA A 421 -4.84 17.92 -12.65
C ALA A 421 -6.05 17.41 -11.87
N PHE A 422 -6.02 17.53 -10.54
CA PHE A 422 -7.07 17.06 -9.64
C PHE A 422 -7.91 18.21 -9.05
N LYS A 423 -7.71 19.47 -9.52
CA LYS A 423 -8.34 20.65 -8.92
C LYS A 423 -9.87 20.57 -8.90
N ASP A 424 -10.47 20.10 -10.00
CA ASP A 424 -11.91 20.04 -10.15
C ASP A 424 -12.52 18.75 -9.60
N HIS A 425 -11.73 17.67 -9.51
CA HIS A 425 -12.08 16.34 -9.04
C HIS A 425 -10.96 15.77 -8.17
N PRO A 426 -10.80 16.25 -6.91
CA PRO A 426 -9.73 15.81 -6.02
C PRO A 426 -9.76 14.31 -5.72
N GLU A 427 -10.95 13.72 -5.72
CA GLU A 427 -11.16 12.29 -5.51
C GLU A 427 -10.46 11.43 -6.57
N ASN A 428 -10.38 11.89 -7.82
CA ASN A 428 -9.76 11.15 -8.91
C ASN A 428 -8.27 10.84 -8.68
N GLN A 429 -7.61 11.58 -7.79
CA GLN A 429 -6.22 11.31 -7.39
C GLN A 429 -6.05 9.94 -6.74
N TYR A 430 -7.11 9.41 -6.15
CA TYR A 430 -7.11 8.19 -5.35
C TYR A 430 -8.03 7.09 -5.90
N LEU A 431 -8.52 7.21 -7.14
CA LEU A 431 -9.43 6.23 -7.73
C LEU A 431 -8.72 5.39 -8.78
N THR A 432 -8.70 4.08 -8.57
CA THR A 432 -8.23 3.08 -9.54
C THR A 432 -9.39 2.21 -10.02
N ASP A 433 -9.11 1.31 -10.96
CA ASP A 433 -10.13 0.45 -11.55
C ASP A 433 -9.99 -0.97 -11.03
N TYR A 434 -11.11 -1.69 -10.86
CA TYR A 434 -11.11 -3.08 -10.47
C TYR A 434 -12.16 -3.89 -11.20
N PHE A 435 -11.96 -5.21 -11.27
CA PHE A 435 -12.98 -6.19 -11.65
C PHE A 435 -12.76 -7.54 -10.94
N ILE A 436 -13.83 -8.33 -10.81
CA ILE A 436 -13.78 -9.71 -10.36
C ILE A 436 -14.31 -10.61 -11.47
N TRP A 437 -13.43 -11.43 -12.03
CA TRP A 437 -13.71 -12.35 -13.12
C TRP A 437 -13.64 -13.80 -12.65
N SER A 438 -14.51 -14.66 -13.17
CA SER A 438 -14.48 -16.10 -12.94
C SER A 438 -14.62 -16.84 -14.27
N ASN A 439 -13.95 -18.01 -14.37
CA ASN A 439 -14.11 -18.89 -15.54
C ASN A 439 -15.35 -19.80 -15.45
N TYR A 440 -16.20 -19.56 -14.48
CA TYR A 440 -17.49 -20.20 -14.27
C TYR A 440 -18.55 -19.14 -13.96
N GLU A 441 -19.81 -19.52 -14.01
CA GLU A 441 -20.92 -18.60 -13.80
C GLU A 441 -20.93 -18.07 -12.36
N THR A 442 -20.88 -16.74 -12.24
CA THR A 442 -21.02 -15.98 -10.99
C THR A 442 -21.92 -14.76 -11.22
N PRO A 443 -22.62 -14.27 -10.20
CA PRO A 443 -23.44 -13.08 -10.34
C PRO A 443 -22.57 -11.85 -10.66
N LYS A 444 -23.13 -10.93 -11.45
CA LYS A 444 -22.56 -9.59 -11.57
C LYS A 444 -23.14 -8.72 -10.46
N LEU A 445 -22.33 -8.42 -9.46
CA LEU A 445 -22.71 -7.57 -8.34
C LEU A 445 -22.51 -6.08 -8.71
N ASN A 446 -23.23 -5.20 -8.01
CA ASN A 446 -23.20 -3.76 -8.25
C ASN A 446 -22.48 -3.03 -7.11
N TYR A 447 -21.17 -2.92 -7.21
CA TYR A 447 -20.33 -2.17 -6.27
C TYR A 447 -19.48 -1.15 -7.06
N PRO A 448 -20.05 0.01 -7.42
CA PRO A 448 -19.39 1.00 -8.29
C PRO A 448 -18.17 1.66 -7.63
N LEU A 449 -18.09 1.65 -6.30
CA LEU A 449 -16.96 2.15 -5.53
C LEU A 449 -16.76 1.26 -4.30
N VAL A 450 -15.53 0.80 -4.12
CA VAL A 450 -15.09 -0.02 -2.97
C VAL A 450 -13.81 0.55 -2.36
N ASN A 451 -13.51 0.18 -1.11
CA ASN A 451 -12.17 0.32 -0.53
C ASN A 451 -11.35 -0.94 -0.83
N SER A 452 -10.02 -0.85 -0.80
CA SER A 452 -9.15 -2.02 -0.95
C SER A 452 -9.42 -3.11 0.10
N SER A 453 -9.87 -2.73 1.31
CA SER A 453 -10.26 -3.67 2.37
C SER A 453 -11.56 -4.44 2.11
N ASP A 454 -12.38 -4.01 1.15
CA ASP A 454 -13.66 -4.65 0.86
C ASP A 454 -13.52 -5.94 0.03
N PHE A 455 -12.39 -6.15 -0.65
CA PHE A 455 -12.26 -7.24 -1.61
C PHE A 455 -12.43 -8.64 -1.03
N SER A 456 -12.05 -8.87 0.23
CA SER A 456 -12.26 -10.17 0.88
C SER A 456 -13.76 -10.49 1.01
N ALA A 457 -14.56 -9.52 1.47
CA ALA A 457 -16.01 -9.67 1.60
C ALA A 457 -16.69 -9.79 0.23
N LEU A 458 -16.28 -8.95 -0.72
CA LEU A 458 -16.81 -8.93 -2.07
C LEU A 458 -16.52 -10.23 -2.82
N LEU A 459 -15.30 -10.78 -2.70
CA LEU A 459 -14.94 -12.09 -3.26
C LEU A 459 -15.83 -13.20 -2.69
N LEU A 460 -16.02 -13.25 -1.37
CA LEU A 460 -16.83 -14.29 -0.72
C LEU A 460 -18.31 -14.17 -1.11
N GLU A 461 -18.81 -12.97 -1.32
CA GLU A 461 -20.17 -12.74 -1.83
C GLU A 461 -20.30 -13.16 -3.29
N GLN A 462 -19.39 -12.70 -4.17
CA GLN A 462 -19.33 -13.03 -5.59
C GLN A 462 -19.34 -14.55 -5.83
N THR A 463 -18.59 -15.29 -5.01
CA THR A 463 -18.40 -16.73 -5.16
C THR A 463 -19.41 -17.57 -4.35
N ASN A 464 -20.38 -16.92 -3.70
CA ASN A 464 -21.35 -17.56 -2.80
C ASN A 464 -20.66 -18.40 -1.71
N SER A 465 -19.51 -17.95 -1.22
CA SER A 465 -18.69 -18.69 -0.26
C SER A 465 -19.09 -18.36 1.19
N LYS A 466 -19.05 -19.39 2.04
CA LYS A 466 -19.28 -19.28 3.48
C LYS A 466 -18.30 -18.32 4.13
N VAL A 467 -18.73 -17.70 5.24
CA VAL A 467 -17.97 -16.70 5.99
C VAL A 467 -17.67 -17.15 7.41
N SER A 468 -16.53 -16.73 7.93
CA SER A 468 -16.27 -16.72 9.37
C SER A 468 -16.97 -15.52 10.03
N PRO A 469 -17.07 -15.46 11.37
CA PRO A 469 -17.55 -14.27 12.08
C PRO A 469 -16.83 -12.99 11.65
N TYR A 470 -15.51 -13.05 11.44
CA TYR A 470 -14.72 -11.93 10.92
C TYR A 470 -15.20 -11.47 9.53
N TYR A 471 -15.36 -12.38 8.59
CA TYR A 471 -15.85 -12.03 7.24
C TYR A 471 -17.34 -11.70 7.20
N ALA A 472 -18.13 -12.12 8.19
CA ALA A 472 -19.50 -11.65 8.36
C ALA A 472 -19.53 -10.15 8.75
N LEU A 473 -18.64 -9.72 9.66
CA LEU A 473 -18.43 -8.29 9.95
C LEU A 473 -18.03 -7.52 8.68
N LEU A 474 -17.02 -8.00 7.93
CA LEU A 474 -16.57 -7.34 6.71
C LEU A 474 -17.66 -7.27 5.62
N THR A 475 -18.56 -8.28 5.57
CA THR A 475 -19.75 -8.25 4.69
C THR A 475 -20.71 -7.13 5.08
N GLU A 476 -20.97 -6.93 6.36
CA GLU A 476 -21.80 -5.80 6.83
C GLU A 476 -21.13 -4.44 6.54
N VAL A 477 -19.82 -4.35 6.70
CA VAL A 477 -19.06 -3.14 6.33
C VAL A 477 -19.21 -2.84 4.84
N LEU A 478 -18.98 -3.81 3.97
CA LEU A 478 -19.18 -3.69 2.53
C LEU A 478 -20.59 -3.18 2.18
N HIS A 479 -21.61 -3.74 2.82
CA HIS A 479 -22.99 -3.41 2.52
C HIS A 479 -23.41 -2.04 3.04
N LYS A 480 -22.92 -1.61 4.23
CA LYS A 480 -23.51 -0.49 4.98
C LYS A 480 -22.54 0.61 5.37
N ALA A 481 -21.24 0.33 5.49
CA ALA A 481 -20.30 1.23 6.13
C ALA A 481 -19.00 1.46 5.35
N SER A 482 -18.91 1.06 4.07
CA SER A 482 -17.74 1.29 3.25
C SER A 482 -17.71 2.70 2.65
N VAL A 483 -16.63 3.01 1.94
CA VAL A 483 -16.26 4.34 1.40
C VAL A 483 -17.24 4.92 0.38
N ASP A 484 -18.12 4.10 -0.20
CA ASP A 484 -19.20 4.55 -1.08
C ASP A 484 -20.36 5.25 -0.31
N LYS A 485 -20.38 5.11 1.02
CA LYS A 485 -21.39 5.74 1.89
C LYS A 485 -20.92 7.12 2.33
N LYS A 486 -21.57 8.17 1.83
CA LYS A 486 -21.21 9.58 2.15
C LYS A 486 -21.56 9.98 3.58
N ALA A 487 -22.59 9.37 4.15
CA ALA A 487 -23.01 9.58 5.54
C ALA A 487 -23.51 8.25 6.10
N LEU A 488 -23.01 7.88 7.27
CA LEU A 488 -23.46 6.69 7.97
C LEU A 488 -24.66 7.04 8.87
N ASP A 489 -25.72 6.25 8.80
CA ASP A 489 -26.75 6.28 9.82
C ASP A 489 -26.25 5.61 11.12
N SER A 490 -27.06 5.62 12.17
CA SER A 490 -26.64 5.08 13.48
C SER A 490 -26.28 3.59 13.42
N SER A 491 -26.95 2.81 12.58
CA SER A 491 -26.69 1.37 12.42
C SER A 491 -25.38 1.13 11.67
N ALA A 492 -25.14 1.88 10.60
CA ALA A 492 -23.91 1.80 9.84
C ALA A 492 -22.70 2.31 10.64
N GLN A 493 -22.90 3.36 11.46
CA GLN A 493 -21.87 3.86 12.36
C GLN A 493 -21.49 2.81 13.42
N GLU A 494 -22.47 2.09 13.99
CA GLU A 494 -22.18 0.99 14.90
C GLU A 494 -21.30 -0.09 14.26
N ILE A 495 -21.58 -0.45 12.99
CA ILE A 495 -20.78 -1.44 12.26
C ILE A 495 -19.35 -0.93 12.04
N ALA A 496 -19.17 0.34 11.68
CA ALA A 496 -17.87 0.95 11.53
C ALA A 496 -17.09 0.99 12.86
N ASP A 497 -17.75 1.29 13.96
CA ASP A 497 -17.16 1.30 15.31
C ASP A 497 -16.81 -0.12 15.78
N ASP A 498 -17.63 -1.12 15.47
CA ASP A 498 -17.33 -2.53 15.73
C ASP A 498 -16.10 -2.99 14.96
N LEU A 499 -16.00 -2.65 13.67
CA LEU A 499 -14.77 -2.93 12.88
C LEU A 499 -13.55 -2.30 13.53
N LYS A 500 -13.66 -1.04 13.95
CA LYS A 500 -12.56 -0.32 14.58
C LYS A 500 -12.11 -0.96 15.90
N LEU A 501 -13.04 -1.49 16.70
CA LEU A 501 -12.73 -2.23 17.94
C LEU A 501 -12.00 -3.55 17.63
N ILE A 502 -12.48 -4.30 16.65
CA ILE A 502 -11.90 -5.58 16.21
C ILE A 502 -10.50 -5.36 15.62
N GLU A 503 -10.34 -4.35 14.76
CA GLU A 503 -9.05 -3.99 14.20
C GLU A 503 -8.05 -3.54 15.29
N TYR A 504 -8.51 -2.72 16.23
CA TYR A 504 -7.66 -2.30 17.35
C TYR A 504 -7.19 -3.49 18.19
N ASP A 505 -8.05 -4.47 18.46
CA ASP A 505 -7.66 -5.68 19.21
C ASP A 505 -6.52 -6.43 18.52
N MET A 506 -6.52 -6.46 17.18
CA MET A 506 -5.47 -7.11 16.38
C MET A 506 -4.20 -6.27 16.25
N VAL A 507 -4.34 -4.94 16.07
CA VAL A 507 -3.22 -4.04 15.72
C VAL A 507 -2.47 -3.53 16.95
N GLY A 508 -3.17 -3.07 17.98
CA GLY A 508 -2.56 -2.39 19.13
C GLY A 508 -3.17 -2.76 20.48
N GLY A 509 -4.18 -3.61 20.48
CA GLY A 509 -4.92 -4.04 21.67
C GLY A 509 -4.26 -5.21 22.41
N LYS A 510 -5.07 -5.98 23.12
CA LYS A 510 -4.63 -7.10 23.96
C LYS A 510 -4.78 -8.48 23.30
N GLY A 511 -5.32 -8.54 22.08
CA GLY A 511 -5.53 -9.79 21.35
C GLY A 511 -6.56 -10.72 22.01
N TYR A 512 -7.70 -10.17 22.44
CA TYR A 512 -8.78 -10.91 23.10
C TYR A 512 -9.56 -11.81 22.16
N LEU A 513 -9.55 -11.53 20.84
CA LEU A 513 -10.23 -12.33 19.82
C LEU A 513 -9.79 -13.80 19.88
N SER A 514 -10.73 -14.71 19.81
CA SER A 514 -10.48 -16.15 19.73
C SER A 514 -10.03 -16.55 18.32
N LYS A 515 -9.52 -17.77 18.17
CA LYS A 515 -9.21 -18.34 16.85
C LYS A 515 -10.48 -18.62 16.04
N ASP A 516 -11.57 -18.98 16.74
CA ASP A 516 -12.84 -19.32 16.11
C ASP A 516 -13.50 -18.14 15.41
N PHE A 517 -13.15 -16.90 15.81
CA PHE A 517 -13.61 -15.69 15.13
C PHE A 517 -13.17 -15.63 13.65
N PHE A 518 -12.06 -16.25 13.33
CA PHE A 518 -11.49 -16.28 11.97
C PHE A 518 -11.80 -17.58 11.21
N ALA A 519 -12.41 -18.57 11.85
CA ALA A 519 -12.73 -19.83 11.24
C ALA A 519 -14.19 -19.88 10.76
N VAL A 520 -14.43 -20.49 9.60
CA VAL A 520 -15.78 -20.79 9.15
C VAL A 520 -16.39 -21.82 10.11
N PRO A 521 -17.58 -21.56 10.69
CA PRO A 521 -18.21 -22.50 11.61
C PRO A 521 -18.37 -23.90 11.00
N ALA A 522 -17.91 -24.92 11.74
CA ALA A 522 -18.17 -26.30 11.38
C ALA A 522 -19.64 -26.63 11.71
N LYS A 523 -20.48 -26.83 10.71
CA LYS A 523 -21.81 -27.42 10.84
C LYS A 523 -21.93 -28.65 10.00
#